data_96de47ef5a9f2f8345a820d0f96d74ca
#
_entry.id   96de47ef5a9f2f8345a820d0f96d74ca
#
_cell.length_a   1.000
_cell.length_b   1.000
_cell.length_c   1.000
_cell.angle_alpha   90.00
_cell.angle_beta   90.00
_cell.angle_gamma   90.00
#
_symmetry.space_group_name_H-M   'P 1'
#
loop_
_entity.id
_entity.type
_entity.pdbx_description
1 polymer ?
#
loop_
_entity_poly.entity_id
_entity_poly.type
_entity_poly.pdbx_seq_one_letter_code
_entity_poly.pdbx_strand_id
1 'polypeptide(L)'
;IWSRLVGSEMCIRDRSGVRLLEASAGTGKTFALAHLVLRLVTEQSLSLDQLLVVTFTEAAADELRDRIGRRLDTALQGLLHRERHDTACPEIDAVLKNWLEQHGQTSTQRRRLASRLLEALEALERADITTIHGFCRRSLRRQALQSGQSLDLALDDDPQTLATQVAHDLWRNEVLRLDPRDVGGLLQAGLSPEALAS
;
A
#
# COMPACT_ATOMS: atom_id res chain seq x y z
N ILE A 1 27.28 -3.29 -6.06
CA ILE A 1 25.90 -3.53 -6.53
C ILE A 1 25.00 -2.33 -6.16
N TRP A 2 25.19 -1.71 -4.99
CA TRP A 2 24.41 -0.54 -4.52
C TRP A 2 24.59 0.71 -5.38
N SER A 3 25.74 0.90 -6.02
CA SER A 3 26.04 2.07 -6.84
C SER A 3 25.24 2.13 -8.16
N ARG A 4 24.72 1.00 -8.64
CA ARG A 4 23.91 0.95 -9.86
C ARG A 4 22.42 1.25 -9.64
N LEU A 5 21.89 0.96 -8.44
CA LEU A 5 20.50 1.30 -8.07
C LEU A 5 20.35 2.76 -7.61
N VAL A 6 21.46 3.40 -7.24
CA VAL A 6 21.53 4.75 -6.68
C VAL A 6 22.18 5.72 -7.66
N GLY A 7 22.51 5.26 -8.87
CA GLY A 7 23.01 6.13 -9.94
C GLY A 7 22.03 7.27 -10.22
N SER A 8 22.56 8.38 -10.62
CA SER A 8 21.91 9.66 -10.95
C SER A 8 20.63 9.58 -11.83
N GLU A 9 20.25 8.38 -12.27
CA GLU A 9 19.10 8.09 -13.12
C GLU A 9 17.83 7.70 -12.36
N MET A 10 17.87 7.59 -11.02
CA MET A 10 16.63 7.56 -10.22
C MET A 10 16.01 8.97 -10.12
N CYS A 11 16.29 9.78 -11.12
CA CYS A 11 15.57 11.02 -11.34
C CYS A 11 14.16 10.69 -11.78
N ILE A 12 13.18 10.92 -10.90
CA ILE A 12 11.78 11.06 -11.27
C ILE A 12 11.69 12.36 -12.10
N ARG A 13 12.28 12.35 -13.29
CA ARG A 13 12.21 13.51 -14.22
C ARG A 13 10.88 13.54 -14.94
N ASP A 14 10.30 12.37 -15.22
CA ASP A 14 9.00 12.26 -15.87
C ASP A 14 7.97 11.84 -14.82
N ARG A 15 7.04 12.74 -14.55
CA ARG A 15 5.98 12.62 -13.53
C ARG A 15 4.80 11.76 -13.97
N SER A 16 4.84 11.22 -15.20
CA SER A 16 3.76 10.43 -15.79
C SER A 16 4.27 9.09 -16.32
N GLY A 17 3.40 8.10 -16.32
CA GLY A 17 3.65 6.78 -16.88
C GLY A 17 3.99 5.71 -15.83
N VAL A 18 4.21 4.49 -16.35
CA VAL A 18 4.57 3.31 -15.54
C VAL A 18 6.08 3.17 -15.48
N ARG A 19 6.62 2.90 -14.30
CA ARG A 19 8.04 2.63 -14.09
C ARG A 19 8.21 1.24 -13.48
N LEU A 20 9.01 0.41 -14.09
CA LEU A 20 9.37 -0.91 -13.59
C LEU A 20 10.78 -0.86 -12.99
N LEU A 21 10.89 -1.23 -11.71
CA LEU A 21 12.15 -1.43 -11.02
C LEU A 21 12.34 -2.92 -10.74
N GLU A 22 13.16 -3.56 -11.55
CA GLU A 22 13.52 -4.96 -11.36
C GLU A 22 14.60 -5.09 -10.28
N ALA A 23 14.32 -5.90 -9.29
CA ALA A 23 15.27 -6.15 -8.19
C ALA A 23 15.02 -7.53 -7.57
N SER A 24 16.08 -8.31 -7.41
CA SER A 24 16.04 -9.61 -6.73
C SER A 24 15.76 -9.48 -5.22
N ALA A 25 15.47 -10.56 -4.52
CA ALA A 25 15.34 -10.56 -3.07
C ALA A 25 16.63 -10.04 -2.40
N GLY A 26 16.51 -9.23 -1.35
CA GLY A 26 17.65 -8.68 -0.63
C GLY A 26 18.40 -7.52 -1.32
N THR A 27 17.98 -7.07 -2.49
CA THR A 27 18.70 -6.03 -3.26
C THR A 27 18.32 -4.59 -2.88
N GLY A 28 17.55 -4.38 -1.80
CA GLY A 28 17.21 -3.05 -1.30
C GLY A 28 15.98 -2.41 -1.90
N LYS A 29 15.01 -3.19 -2.43
CA LYS A 29 13.73 -2.68 -2.94
C LYS A 29 13.01 -1.79 -1.95
N THR A 30 12.88 -2.25 -0.70
CA THR A 30 12.20 -1.50 0.36
C THR A 30 12.94 -0.20 0.70
N PHE A 31 14.26 -0.22 0.68
CA PHE A 31 15.08 0.99 0.84
C PHE A 31 14.84 1.98 -0.30
N ALA A 32 14.81 1.50 -1.55
CA ALA A 32 14.54 2.33 -2.71
C ALA A 32 13.12 2.94 -2.65
N LEU A 33 12.11 2.17 -2.24
CA LEU A 33 10.74 2.66 -2.05
C LEU A 33 10.66 3.73 -0.96
N ALA A 34 11.29 3.51 0.20
CA ALA A 34 11.31 4.51 1.27
C ALA A 34 12.00 5.81 0.84
N HIS A 35 13.09 5.71 0.06
CA HIS A 35 13.74 6.89 -0.49
C HIS A 35 12.92 7.57 -1.58
N LEU A 36 12.17 6.80 -2.39
CA LEU A 36 11.24 7.34 -3.38
C LEU A 36 10.12 8.14 -2.72
N VAL A 37 9.53 7.63 -1.63
CA VAL A 37 8.51 8.36 -0.86
C VAL A 37 9.08 9.67 -0.30
N LEU A 38 10.28 9.65 0.29
CA LEU A 38 10.98 10.87 0.72
C LEU A 38 11.05 11.91 -0.40
N ARG A 39 11.44 11.49 -1.61
CA ARG A 39 11.57 12.40 -2.76
C ARG A 39 10.21 12.91 -3.24
N LEU A 40 9.18 12.06 -3.29
CA LEU A 40 7.84 12.47 -3.67
C LEU A 40 7.27 13.54 -2.73
N VAL A 41 7.45 13.35 -1.43
CA VAL A 41 7.01 14.30 -0.41
C VAL A 41 7.79 15.62 -0.51
N THR A 42 9.09 15.57 -0.66
CA THR A 42 9.95 16.75 -0.56
C THR A 42 10.13 17.49 -1.89
N GLU A 43 10.34 16.77 -2.99
CA GLU A 43 10.62 17.35 -4.31
C GLU A 43 9.32 17.64 -5.08
N GLN A 44 8.32 16.73 -4.98
CA GLN A 44 7.04 16.86 -5.68
C GLN A 44 5.96 17.56 -4.85
N SER A 45 6.23 17.78 -3.57
CA SER A 45 5.25 18.38 -2.64
C SER A 45 3.96 17.58 -2.49
N LEU A 46 4.04 16.26 -2.68
CA LEU A 46 2.91 15.37 -2.45
C LEU A 46 2.76 15.12 -0.95
N SER A 47 1.53 15.16 -0.45
CA SER A 47 1.22 14.69 0.89
C SER A 47 1.13 13.15 0.92
N LEU A 48 1.34 12.52 2.08
CA LEU A 48 1.30 11.05 2.17
C LEU A 48 -0.08 10.47 1.86
N ASP A 49 -1.14 11.20 2.07
CA ASP A 49 -2.52 10.80 1.71
C ASP A 49 -2.78 10.81 0.19
N GLN A 50 -1.91 11.41 -0.59
CA GLN A 50 -1.92 11.35 -2.06
C GLN A 50 -1.11 10.18 -2.61
N LEU A 51 -0.44 9.42 -1.76
CA LEU A 51 0.39 8.28 -2.12
C LEU A 51 -0.29 6.98 -1.71
N LEU A 52 -0.34 6.03 -2.64
CA LEU A 52 -0.75 4.67 -2.36
C LEU A 52 0.46 3.74 -2.49
N VAL A 53 0.81 3.07 -1.42
CA VAL A 53 1.89 2.08 -1.39
C VAL A 53 1.28 0.72 -1.07
N VAL A 54 1.43 -0.24 -1.99
CA VAL A 54 0.74 -1.52 -1.89
C VAL A 54 1.74 -2.67 -1.83
N THR A 55 1.42 -3.65 -0.98
CA THR A 55 2.18 -4.89 -0.85
C THR A 55 1.25 -6.11 -0.73
N PHE A 56 1.80 -7.32 -0.62
CA PHE A 56 1.01 -8.55 -0.56
C PHE A 56 0.53 -8.90 0.85
N THR A 57 1.37 -8.67 1.88
CA THR A 57 1.07 -9.10 3.25
C THR A 57 0.99 -7.91 4.20
N GLU A 58 0.20 -8.02 5.26
CA GLU A 58 0.10 -6.98 6.30
C GLU A 58 1.46 -6.77 6.98
N ALA A 59 2.18 -7.85 7.31
CA ALA A 59 3.52 -7.75 7.88
C ALA A 59 4.50 -6.95 6.99
N ALA A 60 4.42 -7.13 5.65
CA ALA A 60 5.24 -6.35 4.73
C ALA A 60 4.79 -4.89 4.64
N ALA A 61 3.49 -4.62 4.81
CA ALA A 61 2.97 -3.26 4.85
C ALA A 61 3.46 -2.52 6.11
N ASP A 62 3.44 -3.17 7.26
CA ASP A 62 3.92 -2.62 8.53
C ASP A 62 5.44 -2.38 8.48
N GLU A 63 6.22 -3.36 7.99
CA GLU A 63 7.66 -3.18 7.80
C GLU A 63 7.97 -2.00 6.86
N LEU A 64 7.20 -1.85 5.80
CA LEU A 64 7.39 -0.77 4.82
C LEU A 64 7.02 0.59 5.44
N ARG A 65 5.95 0.66 6.23
CA ARG A 65 5.57 1.87 6.99
C ARG A 65 6.69 2.29 7.94
N ASP A 66 7.22 1.36 8.72
CA ASP A 66 8.34 1.61 9.63
C ASP A 66 9.58 2.12 8.89
N ARG A 67 9.92 1.53 7.76
CA ARG A 67 11.09 1.92 6.98
C ARG A 67 10.92 3.29 6.33
N ILE A 68 9.71 3.61 5.86
CA ILE A 68 9.37 4.96 5.37
C ILE A 68 9.49 5.96 6.50
N GLY A 69 8.90 5.70 7.66
CA GLY A 69 8.96 6.56 8.82
C GLY A 69 10.40 6.85 9.26
N ARG A 70 11.21 5.80 9.40
CA ARG A 70 12.65 5.97 9.74
C ARG A 70 13.39 6.79 8.67
N ARG A 71 13.08 6.60 7.40
CA ARG A 71 13.72 7.36 6.31
C ARG A 71 13.37 8.84 6.37
N LEU A 72 12.09 9.17 6.60
CA LEU A 72 11.61 10.54 6.74
C LEU A 72 12.21 11.21 7.98
N ASP A 73 12.22 10.50 9.12
CA ASP A 73 12.79 11.01 10.37
C ASP A 73 14.30 11.24 10.24
N THR A 74 15.06 10.29 9.68
CA THR A 74 16.51 10.45 9.48
C THR A 74 16.80 11.65 8.57
N ALA A 75 15.98 11.87 7.54
CA ALA A 75 16.11 13.05 6.67
C ALA A 75 15.82 14.35 7.44
N LEU A 76 14.79 14.38 8.27
CA LEU A 76 14.46 15.51 9.13
C LEU A 76 15.59 15.82 10.10
N GLN A 77 16.10 14.81 10.81
CA GLN A 77 17.23 14.99 11.73
C GLN A 77 18.47 15.53 11.01
N GLY A 78 18.77 15.03 9.80
CA GLY A 78 19.86 15.53 8.98
C GLY A 78 19.71 17.00 8.57
N LEU A 79 18.49 17.47 8.28
CA LEU A 79 18.22 18.88 7.99
C LEU A 79 18.37 19.77 9.24
N LEU A 80 17.82 19.33 10.37
CA LEU A 80 17.89 20.05 11.64
C LEU A 80 19.31 20.15 12.17
N HIS A 81 20.08 19.07 12.03
CA HIS A 81 21.50 19.04 12.41
C HIS A 81 22.32 20.08 11.62
N ARG A 82 22.12 20.14 10.29
CA ARG A 82 22.78 21.14 9.44
C ARG A 82 22.37 22.58 9.77
N GLU A 83 21.14 22.79 10.25
CA GLU A 83 20.68 24.13 10.67
C GLU A 83 21.33 24.59 11.98
N ARG A 84 21.60 23.62 12.91
CA ARG A 84 22.20 23.91 14.22
C ARG A 84 23.72 23.96 14.22
N HIS A 85 24.38 23.61 13.09
CA HIS A 85 25.85 23.47 13.01
C HIS A 85 26.43 22.52 14.07
N ASP A 86 25.68 21.46 14.43
CA ASP A 86 26.06 20.53 15.48
C ASP A 86 27.18 19.56 14.99
N THR A 87 28.08 19.15 15.87
CA THR A 87 29.24 18.33 15.52
C THR A 87 28.93 16.83 15.48
N ALA A 88 27.86 16.39 16.15
CA ALA A 88 27.44 14.99 16.17
C ALA A 88 26.45 14.70 15.03
N CYS A 89 26.93 14.30 13.86
CA CYS A 89 26.06 13.95 12.74
C CYS A 89 25.39 12.60 12.98
N PRO A 90 24.05 12.45 12.82
CA PRO A 90 23.42 11.13 12.84
C PRO A 90 24.04 10.25 11.73
N GLU A 91 24.07 8.94 11.94
CA GLU A 91 24.57 7.98 10.96
C GLU A 91 23.67 7.99 9.73
N ILE A 92 24.12 8.66 8.67
CA ILE A 92 23.37 8.89 7.45
C ILE A 92 24.05 8.10 6.31
N ASP A 93 23.29 7.31 5.57
CA ASP A 93 23.81 6.64 4.39
C ASP A 93 24.17 7.63 3.26
N ALA A 94 25.01 7.15 2.33
CA ALA A 94 25.52 7.99 1.23
C ALA A 94 24.42 8.58 0.33
N VAL A 95 23.30 7.88 0.18
CA VAL A 95 22.15 8.34 -0.65
C VAL A 95 21.48 9.53 -0.02
N LEU A 96 21.20 9.45 1.27
CA LEU A 96 20.57 10.52 2.01
C LEU A 96 21.52 11.70 2.16
N LYS A 97 22.82 11.45 2.36
CA LYS A 97 23.83 12.50 2.39
C LYS A 97 23.85 13.30 1.09
N ASN A 98 23.88 12.62 -0.04
CA ASN A 98 23.82 13.26 -1.36
C ASN A 98 22.51 14.07 -1.55
N TRP A 99 21.38 13.50 -1.13
CA TRP A 99 20.09 14.20 -1.18
C TRP A 99 20.10 15.50 -0.34
N LEU A 100 20.63 15.43 0.89
CA LEU A 100 20.77 16.59 1.77
C LEU A 100 21.70 17.67 1.17
N GLU A 101 22.76 17.26 0.50
CA GLU A 101 23.69 18.17 -0.18
C GLU A 101 23.04 18.88 -1.36
N GLN A 102 22.19 18.18 -2.11
CA GLN A 102 21.51 18.75 -3.26
C GLN A 102 20.34 19.68 -2.89
N HIS A 103 19.57 19.34 -1.86
CA HIS A 103 18.29 20.00 -1.56
C HIS A 103 18.31 20.88 -0.29
N GLY A 104 19.27 20.68 0.61
CA GLY A 104 19.40 21.37 1.89
C GLY A 104 20.47 22.45 1.93
N GLN A 105 20.72 23.15 0.84
CA GLN A 105 21.83 24.13 0.76
C GLN A 105 21.57 25.40 1.58
N THR A 106 20.39 25.97 1.47
CA THR A 106 20.05 27.20 2.19
C THR A 106 19.18 26.94 3.42
N SER A 107 19.24 27.83 4.41
CA SER A 107 18.40 27.72 5.61
C SER A 107 16.90 27.76 5.26
N THR A 108 16.50 28.55 4.29
CA THR A 108 15.10 28.59 3.81
C THR A 108 14.66 27.26 3.21
N GLN A 109 15.50 26.62 2.38
CA GLN A 109 15.23 25.29 1.84
C GLN A 109 15.11 24.25 2.95
N ARG A 110 16.05 24.24 3.91
CA ARG A 110 16.01 23.29 5.04
C ARG A 110 14.73 23.42 5.86
N ARG A 111 14.32 24.63 6.21
CA ARG A 111 13.07 24.87 6.96
C ARG A 111 11.84 24.39 6.20
N ARG A 112 11.75 24.70 4.90
CA ARG A 112 10.64 24.23 4.04
C ARG A 112 10.58 22.71 3.96
N LEU A 113 11.72 22.06 3.78
CA LEU A 113 11.79 20.58 3.73
C LEU A 113 11.46 19.96 5.08
N ALA A 114 11.97 20.55 6.19
CA ALA A 114 11.66 20.09 7.53
C ALA A 114 10.16 20.17 7.86
N SER A 115 9.49 21.26 7.50
CA SER A 115 8.02 21.38 7.66
C SER A 115 7.28 20.25 6.93
N ARG A 116 7.63 19.98 5.68
CA ARG A 116 7.01 18.90 4.90
C ARG A 116 7.26 17.51 5.48
N LEU A 117 8.46 17.27 6.00
CA LEU A 117 8.79 16.01 6.63
C LEU A 117 8.03 15.81 7.95
N LEU A 118 7.85 16.88 8.73
CA LEU A 118 7.01 16.84 9.93
C LEU A 118 5.56 16.51 9.58
N GLU A 119 4.98 17.23 8.62
CA GLU A 119 3.63 16.97 8.12
C GLU A 119 3.46 15.51 7.64
N ALA A 120 4.48 14.99 6.92
CA ALA A 120 4.46 13.61 6.45
C ALA A 120 4.56 12.60 7.60
N LEU A 121 5.39 12.84 8.60
CA LEU A 121 5.50 11.98 9.78
C LEU A 121 4.19 11.95 10.60
N GLU A 122 3.53 13.09 10.77
CA GLU A 122 2.22 13.17 11.42
C GLU A 122 1.11 12.43 10.63
N ALA A 123 1.21 12.41 9.30
CA ALA A 123 0.26 11.74 8.43
C ALA A 123 0.56 10.23 8.26
N LEU A 124 1.70 9.72 8.73
CA LEU A 124 2.20 8.38 8.44
C LEU A 124 1.22 7.26 8.86
N GLU A 125 0.60 7.39 10.02
CA GLU A 125 -0.38 6.42 10.53
C GLU A 125 -1.64 6.33 9.67
N ARG A 126 -1.98 7.41 8.98
CA ARG A 126 -3.17 7.50 8.12
C ARG A 126 -2.85 7.25 6.65
N ALA A 127 -1.55 7.12 6.31
CA ALA A 127 -1.11 6.89 4.95
C ALA A 127 -1.60 5.55 4.41
N ASP A 128 -1.96 5.53 3.13
CA ASP A 128 -2.40 4.32 2.43
C ASP A 128 -1.20 3.41 2.07
N ILE A 129 -0.51 2.92 3.13
CA ILE A 129 0.53 1.90 3.05
C ILE A 129 -0.11 0.58 3.51
N THR A 130 -0.46 -0.31 2.58
CA THR A 130 -1.40 -1.40 2.86
C THR A 130 -1.28 -2.55 1.88
N THR A 131 -2.02 -3.63 2.13
CA THR A 131 -2.22 -4.71 1.15
C THR A 131 -3.23 -4.29 0.08
N ILE A 132 -3.23 -5.00 -1.06
CA ILE A 132 -4.23 -4.83 -2.12
C ILE A 132 -5.64 -5.01 -1.55
N HIS A 133 -5.85 -6.06 -0.76
CA HIS A 133 -7.14 -6.34 -0.12
C HIS A 133 -7.54 -5.26 0.88
N GLY A 134 -6.60 -4.79 1.70
CA GLY A 134 -6.82 -3.69 2.64
C GLY A 134 -7.23 -2.39 1.95
N PHE A 135 -6.58 -2.06 0.83
CA PHE A 135 -6.95 -0.91 0.01
C PHE A 135 -8.35 -1.05 -0.59
N CYS A 136 -8.66 -2.21 -1.21
CA CYS A 136 -9.99 -2.46 -1.78
C CYS A 136 -11.09 -2.35 -0.72
N ARG A 137 -10.88 -2.96 0.46
CA ARG A 137 -11.83 -2.88 1.57
C ARG A 137 -12.08 -1.44 2.04
N ARG A 138 -11.02 -0.63 2.20
CA ARG A 138 -11.16 0.78 2.57
C ARG A 138 -11.87 1.58 1.48
N SER A 139 -11.56 1.33 0.22
CA SER A 139 -12.20 2.02 -0.91
C SER A 139 -13.69 1.71 -0.99
N LEU A 140 -14.08 0.44 -0.80
CA LEU A 140 -15.48 0.03 -0.72
C LEU A 140 -16.21 0.69 0.45
N ARG A 141 -15.58 0.75 1.63
CA ARG A 141 -16.18 1.44 2.79
C ARG A 141 -16.37 2.94 2.55
N ARG A 142 -15.39 3.61 1.96
CA ARG A 142 -15.49 5.05 1.63
C ARG A 142 -16.60 5.31 0.60
N GLN A 143 -16.89 4.37 -0.28
CA GLN A 143 -17.88 4.47 -1.34
C GLN A 143 -19.15 3.64 -1.06
N ALA A 144 -19.37 3.20 0.17
CA ALA A 144 -20.45 2.28 0.53
C ALA A 144 -21.82 2.78 0.07
N LEU A 145 -22.12 4.07 0.24
CA LEU A 145 -23.40 4.67 -0.19
C LEU A 145 -23.55 4.66 -1.72
N GLN A 146 -22.47 4.78 -2.48
CA GLN A 146 -22.51 4.77 -3.95
C GLN A 146 -22.56 3.36 -4.51
N SER A 147 -21.92 2.40 -3.84
CA SER A 147 -21.84 0.99 -4.26
C SER A 147 -23.03 0.16 -3.76
N GLY A 148 -23.93 0.73 -2.94
CA GLY A 148 -25.04 0.00 -2.32
C GLY A 148 -24.61 -1.05 -1.29
N GLN A 149 -23.37 -1.00 -0.83
CA GLN A 149 -22.81 -1.93 0.14
C GLN A 149 -23.10 -1.50 1.58
N SER A 150 -23.10 -2.47 2.49
CA SER A 150 -23.16 -2.18 3.92
C SER A 150 -21.91 -1.42 4.37
N LEU A 151 -22.09 -0.45 5.28
CA LEU A 151 -20.96 0.26 5.92
C LEU A 151 -20.07 -0.68 6.76
N ASP A 152 -20.64 -1.77 7.24
CA ASP A 152 -19.99 -2.78 8.05
C ASP A 152 -19.67 -4.04 7.22
N LEU A 153 -18.76 -3.89 6.25
CA LEU A 153 -18.26 -5.02 5.47
C LEU A 153 -17.29 -5.83 6.34
N ALA A 154 -17.76 -6.96 6.85
CA ALA A 154 -16.90 -8.02 7.35
C ALA A 154 -16.41 -8.87 6.15
N LEU A 155 -15.12 -9.23 6.14
CA LEU A 155 -14.65 -10.29 5.27
C LEU A 155 -15.12 -11.60 5.89
N ASP A 156 -15.87 -12.38 5.11
CA ASP A 156 -16.19 -13.74 5.47
C ASP A 156 -15.03 -14.63 5.01
N ASP A 157 -14.30 -15.17 5.97
CA ASP A 157 -13.16 -16.06 5.71
C ASP A 157 -13.62 -17.53 5.43
N ASP A 158 -14.94 -17.78 5.51
CA ASP A 158 -15.52 -19.11 5.24
C ASP A 158 -16.22 -19.17 3.87
N PRO A 159 -15.48 -19.48 2.79
CA PRO A 159 -16.05 -19.62 1.46
C PRO A 159 -17.09 -20.75 1.38
N GLN A 160 -17.03 -21.74 2.29
CA GLN A 160 -17.93 -22.88 2.29
C GLN A 160 -19.36 -22.48 2.71
N THR A 161 -19.48 -21.62 3.71
CA THR A 161 -20.79 -21.07 4.11
C THR A 161 -21.45 -20.31 2.96
N LEU A 162 -20.68 -19.48 2.25
CA LEU A 162 -21.19 -18.74 1.09
C LEU A 162 -21.58 -19.69 -0.06
N ALA A 163 -20.73 -20.68 -0.36
CA ALA A 163 -21.02 -21.68 -1.41
C ALA A 163 -22.30 -22.43 -1.10
N THR A 164 -22.50 -22.83 0.16
CA THR A 164 -23.73 -23.50 0.62
C THR A 164 -24.96 -22.62 0.44
N GLN A 165 -24.89 -21.35 0.82
CA GLN A 165 -26.01 -20.42 0.64
C GLN A 165 -26.35 -20.23 -0.84
N VAL A 166 -25.35 -20.04 -1.70
CA VAL A 166 -25.53 -19.88 -3.15
C VAL A 166 -26.14 -21.16 -3.76
N ALA A 167 -25.68 -22.34 -3.35
CA ALA A 167 -26.21 -23.61 -3.81
C ALA A 167 -27.70 -23.81 -3.43
N HIS A 168 -28.06 -23.46 -2.19
CA HIS A 168 -29.44 -23.48 -1.74
C HIS A 168 -30.32 -22.46 -2.49
N ASP A 169 -29.84 -21.26 -2.74
CA ASP A 169 -30.58 -20.24 -3.49
C ASP A 169 -30.75 -20.63 -4.96
N LEU A 170 -29.72 -21.18 -5.59
CA LEU A 170 -29.80 -21.73 -6.95
C LEU A 170 -30.83 -22.87 -7.00
N TRP A 171 -30.77 -23.81 -6.06
CA TRP A 171 -31.71 -24.92 -5.97
C TRP A 171 -33.15 -24.43 -5.86
N ARG A 172 -33.40 -23.50 -4.98
CA ARG A 172 -34.74 -22.90 -4.75
C ARG A 172 -35.26 -22.15 -5.97
N ASN A 173 -34.41 -21.38 -6.61
CA ASN A 173 -34.85 -20.46 -7.66
C ASN A 173 -34.92 -21.11 -9.04
N GLU A 174 -34.09 -22.11 -9.30
CA GLU A 174 -34.00 -22.74 -10.61
C GLU A 174 -34.54 -24.18 -10.60
N VAL A 175 -34.04 -25.03 -9.69
CA VAL A 175 -34.34 -26.45 -9.70
C VAL A 175 -35.78 -26.75 -9.25
N LEU A 176 -36.25 -26.09 -8.17
CA LEU A 176 -37.62 -26.32 -7.69
C LEU A 176 -38.71 -25.73 -8.62
N ARG A 177 -38.33 -25.02 -9.67
CA ARG A 177 -39.27 -24.57 -10.73
C ARG A 177 -39.46 -25.58 -11.86
N LEU A 178 -38.61 -26.62 -11.92
CA LEU A 178 -38.70 -27.66 -12.91
C LEU A 178 -39.89 -28.60 -12.61
N ASP A 179 -40.27 -29.44 -13.60
CA ASP A 179 -41.26 -30.47 -13.38
C ASP A 179 -40.80 -31.42 -12.25
N PRO A 180 -41.70 -31.87 -11.37
CA PRO A 180 -41.33 -32.78 -10.26
C PRO A 180 -40.60 -34.04 -10.71
N ARG A 181 -40.84 -34.52 -11.93
CA ARG A 181 -40.13 -35.68 -12.50
C ARG A 181 -38.65 -35.35 -12.77
N ASP A 182 -38.38 -34.19 -13.28
CA ASP A 182 -37.01 -33.71 -13.57
C ASP A 182 -36.24 -33.48 -12.28
N VAL A 183 -36.89 -32.89 -11.28
CA VAL A 183 -36.29 -32.73 -9.93
C VAL A 183 -35.96 -34.11 -9.32
N GLY A 184 -36.88 -35.07 -9.44
CA GLY A 184 -36.64 -36.44 -8.98
C GLY A 184 -35.46 -37.11 -9.70
N GLY A 185 -35.32 -36.87 -11.00
CA GLY A 185 -34.18 -37.34 -11.79
C GLY A 185 -32.84 -36.76 -11.33
N LEU A 186 -32.81 -35.48 -11.04
CA LEU A 186 -31.60 -34.80 -10.52
C LEU A 186 -31.19 -35.36 -9.15
N LEU A 187 -32.15 -35.55 -8.25
CA LEU A 187 -31.88 -36.14 -6.92
C LEU A 187 -31.37 -37.59 -7.03
N GLN A 188 -31.94 -38.40 -7.94
CA GLN A 188 -31.46 -39.76 -8.21
C GLN A 188 -30.06 -39.79 -8.82
N ALA A 189 -29.70 -38.78 -9.57
CA ALA A 189 -28.34 -38.60 -10.10
C ALA A 189 -27.33 -38.08 -9.03
N GLY A 190 -27.76 -37.91 -7.78
CA GLY A 190 -26.89 -37.47 -6.68
C GLY A 190 -26.69 -35.95 -6.59
N LEU A 191 -27.45 -35.18 -7.38
CA LEU A 191 -27.41 -33.73 -7.29
C LEU A 191 -28.31 -33.27 -6.14
N SER A 192 -27.70 -32.56 -5.18
CA SER A 192 -28.38 -31.90 -4.06
C SER A 192 -27.75 -30.52 -3.82
N PRO A 193 -28.38 -29.61 -3.05
CA PRO A 193 -27.74 -28.38 -2.69
C PRO A 193 -26.38 -28.57 -2.04
N GLU A 194 -26.23 -29.58 -1.19
CA GLU A 194 -24.96 -29.88 -0.51
C GLU A 194 -23.89 -30.41 -1.48
N ALA A 195 -24.30 -31.20 -2.48
CA ALA A 195 -23.39 -31.69 -3.51
C ALA A 195 -22.93 -30.58 -4.48
N LEU A 196 -23.73 -29.52 -4.65
CA LEU A 196 -23.36 -28.34 -5.44
C LEU A 196 -22.39 -27.42 -4.70
N ALA A 197 -22.35 -27.50 -3.38
CA ALA A 197 -21.49 -26.66 -2.53
C ALA A 197 -20.13 -27.31 -2.22
N SER A 198 -19.95 -28.60 -2.54
CA SER A 198 -18.72 -29.38 -2.30
C SER A 198 -17.72 -29.20 -3.44
#